data_79f7cdfe7235cfee479fd4d7fc4750c7
#
_entry.id   79f7cdfe7235cfee479fd4d7fc4750c7
#
_cell.length_a   1.000
_cell.length_b   1.000
_cell.length_c   1.000
_cell.angle_alpha   90.00
_cell.angle_beta   90.00
_cell.angle_gamma   90.00
#
_symmetry.space_group_name_H-M   'P 1'
#
loop_
_entity.id
_entity.type
_entity.pdbx_description
1 polymer ?
#
loop_
_entity_poly.entity_id
_entity_poly.type
_entity_poly.pdbx_seq_one_letter_code
_entity_poly.pdbx_strand_id
1 'polypeptide(L)'
;MIIQDAPVDPLSEVLRAAGFNAACSVRLVAGGNWALRFNPTALKFNAVRHGHCWLTPQAEAPIHVHAGDCFIVVGKPFVLSSAPGIPPVDAAEVFGATGLSAHYGDGEDVSLLGGSVALSQADSGDLVCLLPPALVIRADAGAAPMAWLLGQLDREWRDDRPGARAACDDLLRLMFIHALRAHLSQAPSDALGWLAGLNDRPVAAALRVIHADPTRSWRLSELAAVAGLSRAGFAERFKARVGRPPIEYAAVWRMRIAARRLLDGHRSVSAIAQELGFLSDSAFGAAFRRVHGISPGRYRSTRGRTA
;
A
#
# COMPACT_ATOMS: atom_id res chain seq x y z
N MET A 1 11.50 4.52 29.85
CA MET A 1 12.09 3.22 29.44
C MET A 1 11.80 3.04 27.97
N ILE A 2 12.72 3.45 27.09
CA ILE A 2 12.58 3.31 25.63
C ILE A 2 12.76 1.83 25.34
N ILE A 3 11.77 1.22 24.71
CA ILE A 3 11.86 -0.17 24.20
C ILE A 3 12.88 -0.12 23.05
N GLN A 4 14.16 -0.28 23.39
CA GLN A 4 15.22 -0.59 22.44
C GLN A 4 15.14 -2.08 22.13
N ASP A 5 15.20 -2.41 20.81
CA ASP A 5 15.33 -3.76 20.23
C ASP A 5 14.05 -4.57 19.97
N ALA A 6 12.95 -3.95 19.57
CA ALA A 6 11.97 -4.71 18.80
C ALA A 6 12.57 -5.02 17.39
N PRO A 7 12.54 -6.28 16.95
CA PRO A 7 13.07 -6.62 15.62
C PRO A 7 12.36 -5.78 14.56
N VAL A 8 13.14 -5.16 13.68
CA VAL A 8 12.62 -4.33 12.60
C VAL A 8 11.72 -5.17 11.72
N ASP A 9 10.45 -4.73 11.61
CA ASP A 9 9.45 -5.33 10.73
C ASP A 9 9.52 -4.67 9.35
N PRO A 10 9.93 -5.40 8.29
CA PRO A 10 10.07 -4.84 6.95
C PRO A 10 8.79 -4.24 6.39
N LEU A 11 7.62 -4.82 6.69
CA LEU A 11 6.33 -4.28 6.24
C LEU A 11 6.08 -2.91 6.86
N SER A 12 6.29 -2.77 8.16
CA SER A 12 6.16 -1.49 8.87
C SER A 12 7.13 -0.44 8.31
N GLU A 13 8.38 -0.82 8.01
CA GLU A 13 9.36 0.11 7.44
C GLU A 13 8.96 0.57 6.03
N VAL A 14 8.47 -0.34 5.18
CA VAL A 14 8.00 0.01 3.84
C VAL A 14 6.78 0.92 3.91
N LEU A 15 5.78 0.61 4.75
CA LEU A 15 4.60 1.46 4.93
C LEU A 15 4.99 2.85 5.47
N ARG A 16 5.96 2.91 6.38
CA ARG A 16 6.48 4.16 6.93
C ARG A 16 7.27 4.94 5.87
N ALA A 17 8.12 4.27 5.08
CA ALA A 17 8.87 4.88 3.99
C ALA A 17 7.95 5.39 2.88
N ALA A 18 6.92 4.64 2.53
CA ALA A 18 5.93 5.02 1.52
C ALA A 18 5.04 6.22 1.92
N GLY A 19 5.24 6.79 3.11
CA GLY A 19 4.40 7.91 3.57
C GLY A 19 2.92 7.54 3.56
N PHE A 20 2.63 6.31 4.00
CA PHE A 20 1.28 5.76 4.01
C PHE A 20 0.32 6.66 4.80
N ASN A 21 -0.64 7.24 4.10
CA ASN A 21 -1.72 8.03 4.66
C ASN A 21 -3.05 7.47 4.15
N ALA A 22 -3.96 7.20 5.06
CA ALA A 22 -5.30 6.74 4.74
C ALA A 22 -6.30 7.87 5.02
N ALA A 23 -7.27 8.03 4.16
CA ALA A 23 -8.38 8.94 4.37
C ALA A 23 -9.69 8.17 4.12
N CYS A 24 -10.47 8.02 5.17
CA CYS A 24 -11.82 7.48 5.08
C CYS A 24 -12.72 8.57 4.53
N SER A 25 -13.30 8.37 3.34
CA SER A 25 -13.90 9.49 2.66
C SER A 25 -15.26 9.24 2.04
N VAL A 26 -15.74 7.98 1.90
CA VAL A 26 -16.91 7.73 1.06
C VAL A 26 -17.85 6.68 1.62
N ARG A 27 -19.14 7.00 1.64
CA ARG A 27 -20.22 6.03 1.81
C ARG A 27 -21.02 5.96 0.50
N LEU A 28 -21.22 4.76 0.00
CA LEU A 28 -22.13 4.48 -1.10
C LEU A 28 -23.29 3.63 -0.57
N VAL A 29 -24.50 4.07 -0.83
CA VAL A 29 -25.73 3.28 -0.70
C VAL A 29 -26.34 3.18 -2.08
N ALA A 30 -26.69 1.98 -2.53
CA ALA A 30 -27.28 1.80 -3.83
C ALA A 30 -28.30 0.65 -3.83
N GLY A 31 -29.29 0.76 -4.73
CA GLY A 31 -30.33 -0.25 -4.88
C GLY A 31 -30.88 -0.32 -6.29
N GLY A 32 -31.61 -1.40 -6.58
CA GLY A 32 -32.15 -1.68 -7.90
C GLY A 32 -31.09 -2.02 -8.94
N ASN A 33 -31.24 -1.52 -10.14
CA ASN A 33 -30.32 -1.78 -11.26
C ASN A 33 -29.32 -0.62 -11.40
N TRP A 34 -28.09 -0.82 -10.98
CA TRP A 34 -27.08 0.24 -10.92
C TRP A 34 -25.69 -0.23 -11.33
N ALA A 35 -24.87 0.69 -11.87
CA ALA A 35 -23.45 0.50 -12.10
C ALA A 35 -22.71 1.85 -12.04
N LEU A 36 -21.62 1.91 -11.32
CA LEU A 36 -20.79 3.09 -11.14
C LEU A 36 -19.35 2.80 -11.53
N ARG A 37 -18.77 3.67 -12.36
CA ARG A 37 -17.35 3.64 -12.74
C ARG A 37 -16.54 4.56 -11.85
N PHE A 38 -15.49 4.02 -11.28
CA PHE A 38 -14.51 4.73 -10.48
C PHE A 38 -13.18 4.82 -11.24
N ASN A 39 -12.59 6.03 -11.26
CA ASN A 39 -11.31 6.32 -11.90
C ASN A 39 -10.29 6.81 -10.85
N PRO A 40 -9.82 5.94 -9.93
CA PRO A 40 -8.94 6.38 -8.85
C PRO A 40 -7.53 6.69 -9.34
N THR A 41 -6.93 7.73 -8.77
CA THR A 41 -5.49 8.05 -8.94
C THR A 41 -4.62 7.44 -7.82
N ALA A 42 -5.25 6.91 -6.77
CA ALA A 42 -4.62 6.31 -5.59
C ALA A 42 -5.20 4.91 -5.34
N LEU A 43 -4.64 4.20 -4.37
CA LEU A 43 -5.24 2.96 -3.86
C LEU A 43 -6.62 3.27 -3.29
N LYS A 44 -7.64 2.49 -3.68
CA LYS A 44 -8.97 2.54 -3.08
C LYS A 44 -9.19 1.30 -2.23
N PHE A 45 -9.51 1.54 -0.97
CA PHE A 45 -10.00 0.53 -0.05
C PHE A 45 -11.51 0.67 0.08
N ASN A 46 -12.23 -0.44 0.01
CA ASN A 46 -13.68 -0.47 0.19
C ASN A 46 -14.05 -1.69 1.03
N ALA A 47 -15.15 -1.56 1.80
CA ALA A 47 -15.73 -2.63 2.59
C ALA A 47 -17.24 -2.68 2.35
N VAL A 48 -17.76 -3.87 2.07
CA VAL A 48 -19.20 -4.09 1.91
C VAL A 48 -19.81 -4.28 3.30
N ARG A 49 -20.66 -3.34 3.71
CA ARG A 49 -21.32 -3.36 5.01
C ARG A 49 -22.60 -4.16 5.02
N HIS A 50 -23.38 -4.02 3.95
CA HIS A 50 -24.66 -4.67 3.78
C HIS A 50 -24.84 -5.10 2.32
N GLY A 51 -25.55 -6.20 2.09
CA GLY A 51 -25.87 -6.68 0.78
C GLY A 51 -24.68 -7.28 0.02
N HIS A 52 -24.71 -7.14 -1.29
CA HIS A 52 -23.68 -7.63 -2.19
C HIS A 52 -23.63 -6.79 -3.46
N CYS A 53 -22.51 -6.84 -4.16
CA CYS A 53 -22.36 -6.24 -5.49
C CYS A 53 -21.25 -6.94 -6.29
N TRP A 54 -21.08 -6.53 -7.53
CA TRP A 54 -20.01 -6.98 -8.39
C TRP A 54 -18.92 -5.93 -8.51
N LEU A 55 -17.70 -6.33 -8.23
CA LEU A 55 -16.48 -5.57 -8.48
C LEU A 55 -15.91 -6.04 -9.82
N THR A 56 -15.79 -5.14 -10.79
CA THR A 56 -15.16 -5.43 -12.09
C THR A 56 -13.96 -4.52 -12.27
N PRO A 57 -12.72 -4.97 -11.95
CA PRO A 57 -11.51 -4.23 -12.28
C PRO A 57 -11.33 -4.13 -13.79
N GLN A 58 -10.65 -3.09 -14.25
CA GLN A 58 -10.38 -2.90 -15.68
C GLN A 58 -9.63 -4.10 -16.26
N ALA A 59 -10.16 -4.66 -17.35
CA ALA A 59 -9.61 -5.81 -18.07
C ALA A 59 -9.57 -7.14 -17.28
N GLU A 60 -10.33 -7.24 -16.18
CA GLU A 60 -10.46 -8.44 -15.36
C GLU A 60 -11.90 -8.96 -15.35
N ALA A 61 -12.09 -10.21 -14.92
CA ALA A 61 -13.41 -10.78 -14.73
C ALA A 61 -14.14 -10.15 -13.53
N PRO A 62 -15.48 -10.05 -13.56
CA PRO A 62 -16.28 -9.60 -12.43
C PRO A 62 -16.09 -10.51 -11.21
N ILE A 63 -15.94 -9.90 -10.03
CA ILE A 63 -15.79 -10.58 -8.75
C ILE A 63 -17.01 -10.25 -7.89
N HIS A 64 -17.74 -11.28 -7.44
CA HIS A 64 -18.86 -11.08 -6.53
C HIS A 64 -18.34 -10.82 -5.11
N VAL A 65 -18.77 -9.72 -4.49
CA VAL A 65 -18.41 -9.32 -3.13
C VAL A 65 -19.65 -9.19 -2.26
N HIS A 66 -19.55 -9.61 -1.01
CA HIS A 66 -20.66 -9.72 -0.07
C HIS A 66 -20.40 -8.91 1.21
N ALA A 67 -21.42 -8.74 2.01
CA ALA A 67 -21.30 -8.10 3.33
C ALA A 67 -20.19 -8.73 4.16
N GLY A 68 -19.31 -7.90 4.72
CA GLY A 68 -18.10 -8.28 5.45
C GLY A 68 -16.84 -8.40 4.58
N ASP A 69 -16.98 -8.53 3.26
CA ASP A 69 -15.82 -8.52 2.37
C ASP A 69 -15.22 -7.13 2.27
N CYS A 70 -13.90 -7.07 2.17
CA CYS A 70 -13.14 -5.86 1.89
C CYS A 70 -12.37 -6.04 0.59
N PHE A 71 -12.16 -4.95 -0.14
CA PHE A 71 -11.34 -5.01 -1.33
C PHE A 71 -10.49 -3.76 -1.52
N ILE A 72 -9.32 -3.95 -2.13
CA ILE A 72 -8.39 -2.89 -2.50
C ILE A 72 -8.28 -2.91 -4.02
N VAL A 73 -8.42 -1.74 -4.66
CA VAL A 73 -8.14 -1.57 -6.09
C VAL A 73 -6.96 -0.61 -6.25
N VAL A 74 -6.04 -1.00 -7.10
CA VAL A 74 -4.73 -0.37 -7.24
C VAL A 74 -4.72 0.55 -8.46
N GLY A 75 -5.01 1.84 -8.26
CA GLY A 75 -4.75 2.91 -9.24
C GLY A 75 -5.29 2.69 -10.67
N LYS A 76 -6.24 1.76 -10.84
CA LYS A 76 -6.86 1.45 -12.13
C LYS A 76 -8.37 1.66 -12.06
N PRO A 77 -9.02 1.98 -13.18
CA PRO A 77 -10.46 2.05 -13.25
C PRO A 77 -11.12 0.74 -12.83
N PHE A 78 -12.25 0.84 -12.17
CA PHE A 78 -13.10 -0.30 -11.84
C PHE A 78 -14.57 0.08 -11.83
N VAL A 79 -15.44 -0.91 -11.95
CA VAL A 79 -16.91 -0.76 -11.88
C VAL A 79 -17.42 -1.50 -10.66
N LEU A 80 -18.32 -0.85 -9.90
CA LEU A 80 -19.20 -1.52 -8.95
C LEU A 80 -20.62 -1.54 -9.53
N SER A 81 -21.29 -2.68 -9.45
CA SER A 81 -22.61 -2.84 -10.06
C SER A 81 -23.47 -3.87 -9.32
N SER A 82 -24.79 -3.75 -9.46
CA SER A 82 -25.74 -4.77 -8.97
C SER A 82 -25.65 -6.08 -9.76
N ALA A 83 -25.27 -6.03 -11.04
CA ALA A 83 -25.03 -7.19 -11.90
C ALA A 83 -23.95 -6.88 -12.96
N PRO A 84 -23.24 -7.90 -13.48
CA PRO A 84 -22.30 -7.71 -14.58
C PRO A 84 -22.99 -7.22 -15.86
N GLY A 85 -22.29 -6.38 -16.65
CA GLY A 85 -22.76 -5.95 -17.96
C GLY A 85 -23.69 -4.73 -17.97
N ILE A 86 -24.04 -4.18 -16.83
CA ILE A 86 -24.79 -2.92 -16.74
C ILE A 86 -23.89 -1.77 -17.18
N PRO A 87 -24.32 -0.87 -18.10
CA PRO A 87 -23.57 0.30 -18.50
C PRO A 87 -23.32 1.23 -17.29
N PRO A 88 -22.05 1.54 -16.96
CA PRO A 88 -21.78 2.33 -15.77
C PRO A 88 -21.87 3.82 -16.02
N VAL A 89 -22.38 4.57 -15.03
CA VAL A 89 -22.29 6.03 -14.91
C VAL A 89 -21.00 6.40 -14.17
N ASP A 90 -20.42 7.56 -14.44
CA ASP A 90 -19.23 8.00 -13.70
C ASP A 90 -19.58 8.31 -12.24
N ALA A 91 -18.85 7.69 -11.32
CA ALA A 91 -19.09 7.89 -9.89
C ALA A 91 -18.91 9.36 -9.47
N ALA A 92 -18.07 10.14 -10.15
CA ALA A 92 -17.89 11.56 -9.86
C ALA A 92 -19.17 12.36 -10.07
N GLU A 93 -20.02 11.98 -11.03
CA GLU A 93 -21.31 12.64 -11.26
C GLU A 93 -22.29 12.36 -10.11
N VAL A 94 -22.23 11.16 -9.52
CA VAL A 94 -23.14 10.72 -8.46
C VAL A 94 -22.72 11.27 -7.10
N PHE A 95 -21.42 11.27 -6.80
CA PHE A 95 -20.90 11.79 -5.54
C PHE A 95 -20.89 13.32 -5.46
N GLY A 96 -20.93 14.03 -6.59
CA GLY A 96 -20.97 15.48 -6.65
C GLY A 96 -19.80 16.18 -5.98
N ALA A 97 -19.93 17.46 -5.67
CA ALA A 97 -18.85 18.29 -5.14
C ALA A 97 -18.41 17.94 -3.70
N THR A 98 -19.26 17.35 -2.88
CA THR A 98 -18.91 16.97 -1.50
C THR A 98 -18.14 15.67 -1.40
N GLY A 99 -18.32 14.76 -2.36
CA GLY A 99 -17.58 13.51 -2.48
C GLY A 99 -17.69 12.50 -1.31
N LEU A 100 -18.44 12.82 -0.26
CA LEU A 100 -18.43 12.09 1.01
C LEU A 100 -19.46 10.96 1.10
N SER A 101 -20.63 11.13 0.50
CA SER A 101 -21.66 10.08 0.47
C SER A 101 -22.51 10.20 -0.79
N ALA A 102 -22.94 9.07 -1.31
CA ALA A 102 -23.85 8.98 -2.42
C ALA A 102 -24.94 7.94 -2.15
N HIS A 103 -26.14 8.26 -2.62
CA HIS A 103 -27.24 7.33 -2.75
C HIS A 103 -27.58 7.24 -4.24
N TYR A 104 -27.62 6.02 -4.79
CA TYR A 104 -27.80 5.84 -6.22
C TYR A 104 -28.76 4.67 -6.54
N GLY A 105 -29.70 4.92 -7.44
CA GLY A 105 -30.75 3.99 -7.81
C GLY A 105 -31.90 3.95 -6.79
N ASP A 106 -32.71 2.90 -6.90
CA ASP A 106 -33.94 2.72 -6.11
C ASP A 106 -33.72 1.72 -4.98
N GLY A 107 -33.67 2.20 -3.74
CA GLY A 107 -33.53 1.35 -2.56
C GLY A 107 -32.13 1.36 -1.93
N GLU A 108 -31.92 0.43 -0.97
CA GLU A 108 -30.70 0.31 -0.16
C GLU A 108 -30.20 -1.13 -0.11
N ASP A 109 -30.13 -1.79 -1.29
CA ASP A 109 -29.76 -3.21 -1.39
C ASP A 109 -28.31 -3.45 -1.00
N VAL A 110 -27.44 -2.45 -1.18
CA VAL A 110 -26.03 -2.53 -0.82
C VAL A 110 -25.55 -1.24 -0.15
N SER A 111 -24.69 -1.39 0.83
CA SER A 111 -23.98 -0.27 1.48
C SER A 111 -22.49 -0.57 1.57
N LEU A 112 -21.67 0.36 1.08
CA LEU A 112 -20.21 0.29 1.13
C LEU A 112 -19.65 1.49 1.88
N LEU A 113 -18.55 1.25 2.60
CA LEU A 113 -17.65 2.28 3.10
C LEU A 113 -16.34 2.19 2.32
N GLY A 114 -15.84 3.33 1.89
CA GLY A 114 -14.61 3.41 1.13
C GLY A 114 -13.68 4.51 1.61
N GLY A 115 -12.42 4.37 1.26
CA GLY A 115 -11.42 5.38 1.50
C GLY A 115 -10.32 5.33 0.46
N SER A 116 -9.52 6.37 0.47
CA SER A 116 -8.32 6.45 -0.35
C SER A 116 -7.09 6.19 0.50
N VAL A 117 -6.17 5.41 -0.02
CA VAL A 117 -4.85 5.24 0.56
C VAL A 117 -3.87 5.98 -0.33
N ALA A 118 -3.39 7.12 0.15
CA ALA A 118 -2.33 7.85 -0.51
C ALA A 118 -0.98 7.25 -0.10
N LEU A 119 -0.18 6.93 -1.10
CA LEU A 119 1.23 6.62 -0.94
C LEU A 119 2.03 7.77 -1.54
N SER A 120 3.14 8.15 -0.93
CA SER A 120 3.99 9.18 -1.52
C SER A 120 4.39 8.73 -2.93
N GLN A 121 4.29 9.62 -3.90
CA GLN A 121 4.59 9.31 -5.32
C GLN A 121 6.02 8.78 -5.54
N ALA A 122 6.90 8.97 -4.56
CA ALA A 122 8.28 8.51 -4.59
C ALA A 122 8.42 6.98 -4.52
N ASP A 123 7.51 6.33 -3.78
CA ASP A 123 7.64 4.94 -3.37
C ASP A 123 6.40 4.09 -3.72
N SER A 124 5.35 4.74 -4.23
CA SER A 124 4.11 4.07 -4.61
C SER A 124 4.30 2.99 -5.68
N GLY A 125 5.24 3.19 -6.60
CA GLY A 125 5.45 2.27 -7.73
C GLY A 125 5.69 0.82 -7.31
N ASP A 126 6.56 0.58 -6.33
CA ASP A 126 6.92 -0.79 -5.97
C ASP A 126 5.91 -1.47 -5.04
N LEU A 127 5.25 -0.73 -4.13
CA LEU A 127 4.17 -1.31 -3.33
C LEU A 127 2.93 -1.59 -4.20
N VAL A 128 2.62 -0.65 -5.09
CA VAL A 128 1.50 -0.70 -6.03
C VAL A 128 1.71 -1.79 -7.10
N CYS A 129 2.92 -1.90 -7.66
CA CYS A 129 3.23 -2.92 -8.69
C CYS A 129 3.19 -4.36 -8.16
N LEU A 130 3.23 -4.55 -6.85
CA LEU A 130 3.23 -5.88 -6.22
C LEU A 130 1.85 -6.35 -5.77
N LEU A 131 0.87 -5.46 -5.78
CA LEU A 131 -0.52 -5.82 -5.51
C LEU A 131 -1.21 -6.21 -6.80
N PRO A 132 -2.09 -7.23 -6.79
CA PRO A 132 -2.94 -7.51 -7.93
C PRO A 132 -3.84 -6.29 -8.25
N PRO A 133 -4.37 -6.19 -9.47
CA PRO A 133 -5.26 -5.08 -9.85
C PRO A 133 -6.42 -4.88 -8.87
N ALA A 134 -6.93 -5.97 -8.31
CA ALA A 134 -7.85 -5.97 -7.19
C ALA A 134 -7.46 -7.08 -6.20
N LEU A 135 -7.46 -6.75 -4.93
CA LEU A 135 -7.26 -7.67 -3.81
C LEU A 135 -8.57 -7.75 -3.04
N VAL A 136 -9.20 -8.92 -2.99
CA VAL A 136 -10.41 -9.17 -2.21
C VAL A 136 -10.06 -9.99 -0.98
N ILE A 137 -10.47 -9.49 0.18
CA ILE A 137 -10.36 -10.16 1.47
C ILE A 137 -11.75 -10.61 1.86
N ARG A 138 -11.95 -11.93 1.90
CA ARG A 138 -13.25 -12.52 2.25
C ARG A 138 -13.51 -12.43 3.74
N ALA A 139 -14.78 -12.28 4.10
CA ALA A 139 -15.21 -12.16 5.49
C ALA A 139 -14.80 -13.36 6.37
N ASP A 140 -14.68 -14.55 5.79
CA ASP A 140 -14.31 -15.81 6.45
C ASP A 140 -12.78 -16.02 6.56
N ALA A 141 -12.00 -15.37 5.70
CA ALA A 141 -10.55 -15.56 5.58
C ALA A 141 -9.74 -14.80 6.64
N GLY A 142 -10.00 -15.02 7.93
CA GLY A 142 -9.31 -14.34 9.04
C GLY A 142 -10.10 -13.19 9.65
N ALA A 143 -11.39 -13.34 9.70
CA ALA A 143 -12.43 -12.33 9.82
C ALA A 143 -12.48 -11.53 11.14
N ALA A 144 -12.02 -12.07 12.27
CA ALA A 144 -12.27 -11.43 13.55
C ALA A 144 -11.71 -9.99 13.67
N PRO A 145 -10.45 -9.70 13.33
CA PRO A 145 -9.94 -8.32 13.38
C PRO A 145 -10.61 -7.39 12.37
N MET A 146 -10.87 -7.87 11.14
CA MET A 146 -11.46 -7.07 10.07
C MET A 146 -12.92 -6.73 10.37
N ALA A 147 -13.71 -7.70 10.81
CA ALA A 147 -15.11 -7.50 11.20
C ALA A 147 -15.24 -6.50 12.35
N TRP A 148 -14.36 -6.60 13.36
CA TRP A 148 -14.32 -5.65 14.46
C TRP A 148 -13.98 -4.24 14.01
N LEU A 149 -12.92 -4.07 13.18
CA LEU A 149 -12.51 -2.78 12.62
C LEU A 149 -13.63 -2.16 11.80
N LEU A 150 -14.30 -2.95 10.97
CA LEU A 150 -15.43 -2.50 10.17
C LEU A 150 -16.59 -2.01 11.05
N GLY A 151 -16.88 -2.73 12.15
CA GLY A 151 -17.88 -2.32 13.12
C GLY A 151 -17.52 -1.03 13.86
N GLN A 152 -16.23 -0.79 14.17
CA GLN A 152 -15.77 0.48 14.73
C GLN A 152 -15.90 1.62 13.73
N LEU A 153 -15.42 1.41 12.49
CA LEU A 153 -15.51 2.38 11.41
C LEU A 153 -16.95 2.85 11.20
N ASP A 154 -17.90 1.92 11.23
CA ASP A 154 -19.31 2.21 11.10
C ASP A 154 -19.88 3.01 12.26
N ARG A 155 -19.45 2.74 13.48
CA ARG A 155 -19.84 3.52 14.66
C ARG A 155 -19.31 4.94 14.59
N GLU A 156 -18.03 5.13 14.34
CA GLU A 156 -17.43 6.46 14.24
C GLU A 156 -18.09 7.29 13.14
N TRP A 157 -18.40 6.64 12.01
CA TRP A 157 -19.10 7.33 10.91
C TRP A 157 -20.52 7.76 11.26
N ARG A 158 -21.26 6.95 12.02
CA ARG A 158 -22.64 7.26 12.42
C ARG A 158 -22.75 8.31 13.53
N ASP A 159 -21.86 8.18 14.51
CA ASP A 159 -21.93 9.00 15.72
C ASP A 159 -21.41 10.44 15.49
N ASP A 160 -20.61 10.67 14.44
CA ASP A 160 -20.02 11.95 14.03
C ASP A 160 -19.48 12.79 15.20
N ARG A 161 -18.83 12.12 16.16
CA ARG A 161 -18.25 12.76 17.35
C ARG A 161 -16.99 13.55 17.00
N PRO A 162 -16.59 14.55 17.82
CA PRO A 162 -15.30 15.20 17.65
C PRO A 162 -14.16 14.18 17.53
N GLY A 163 -13.36 14.26 16.47
CA GLY A 163 -12.28 13.32 16.18
C GLY A 163 -12.69 12.09 15.36
N ALA A 164 -13.98 11.89 15.04
CA ALA A 164 -14.46 10.73 14.28
C ALA A 164 -13.73 10.54 12.95
N ARG A 165 -13.43 11.63 12.21
CA ARG A 165 -12.67 11.53 10.95
C ARG A 165 -11.27 10.97 11.16
N ALA A 166 -10.53 11.46 12.16
CA ALA A 166 -9.20 10.95 12.47
C ALA A 166 -9.25 9.48 12.89
N ALA A 167 -10.25 9.10 13.72
CA ALA A 167 -10.48 7.71 14.10
C ALA A 167 -10.78 6.83 12.87
N CYS A 168 -11.62 7.30 11.94
CA CYS A 168 -11.92 6.60 10.69
C CYS A 168 -10.66 6.40 9.84
N ASP A 169 -9.79 7.40 9.72
CA ASP A 169 -8.54 7.31 8.97
C ASP A 169 -7.58 6.28 9.56
N ASP A 170 -7.44 6.26 10.89
CA ASP A 170 -6.61 5.27 11.59
C ASP A 170 -7.19 3.85 11.51
N LEU A 171 -8.51 3.69 11.62
CA LEU A 171 -9.19 2.42 11.41
C LEU A 171 -8.98 1.90 9.99
N LEU A 172 -9.12 2.74 8.98
CA LEU A 172 -8.85 2.39 7.58
C LEU A 172 -7.39 1.97 7.39
N ARG A 173 -6.46 2.66 8.04
CA ARG A 173 -5.05 2.29 8.03
C ARG A 173 -4.81 0.89 8.61
N LEU A 174 -5.43 0.57 9.74
CA LEU A 174 -5.34 -0.75 10.34
C LEU A 174 -5.96 -1.83 9.44
N MET A 175 -7.13 -1.55 8.85
CA MET A 175 -7.79 -2.46 7.91
C MET A 175 -6.90 -2.75 6.70
N PHE A 176 -6.22 -1.75 6.15
CA PHE A 176 -5.28 -1.94 5.05
C PHE A 176 -4.10 -2.85 5.45
N ILE A 177 -3.53 -2.66 6.63
CA ILE A 177 -2.45 -3.53 7.15
C ILE A 177 -2.93 -4.97 7.30
N HIS A 178 -4.14 -5.18 7.84
CA HIS A 178 -4.73 -6.51 7.95
C HIS A 178 -4.99 -7.15 6.60
N ALA A 179 -5.46 -6.36 5.61
CA ALA A 179 -5.64 -6.80 4.24
C ALA A 179 -4.33 -7.28 3.59
N LEU A 180 -3.25 -6.52 3.75
CA LEU A 180 -1.92 -6.92 3.28
C LEU A 180 -1.43 -8.20 3.96
N ARG A 181 -1.62 -8.34 5.27
CA ARG A 181 -1.26 -9.57 6.02
C ARG A 181 -2.06 -10.77 5.55
N ALA A 182 -3.36 -10.62 5.33
CA ALA A 182 -4.22 -11.69 4.81
C ALA A 182 -3.76 -12.10 3.39
N HIS A 183 -3.44 -11.14 2.53
CA HIS A 183 -2.88 -11.42 1.21
C HIS A 183 -1.55 -12.18 1.29
N LEU A 184 -0.65 -11.74 2.18
CA LEU A 184 0.62 -12.41 2.41
C LEU A 184 0.44 -13.87 2.87
N SER A 185 -0.51 -14.13 3.77
CA SER A 185 -0.74 -15.49 4.28
C SER A 185 -1.34 -16.44 3.24
N GLN A 186 -2.02 -15.90 2.22
CA GLN A 186 -2.65 -16.65 1.13
C GLN A 186 -1.83 -16.65 -0.17
N ALA A 187 -0.73 -15.87 -0.22
CA ALA A 187 0.08 -15.76 -1.42
C ALA A 187 0.63 -17.13 -1.85
N PRO A 188 0.48 -17.51 -3.13
CA PRO A 188 1.08 -18.72 -3.67
C PRO A 188 2.59 -18.77 -3.41
N SER A 189 3.14 -19.98 -3.29
CA SER A 189 4.57 -20.16 -3.00
C SER A 189 5.50 -19.64 -4.11
N ASP A 190 4.98 -19.42 -5.30
CA ASP A 190 5.66 -18.86 -6.48
C ASP A 190 5.39 -17.35 -6.70
N ALA A 191 4.60 -16.72 -5.81
CA ALA A 191 4.38 -15.28 -5.87
C ALA A 191 5.71 -14.51 -5.86
N LEU A 192 5.78 -13.46 -6.69
CA LEU A 192 6.95 -12.60 -6.84
C LEU A 192 6.77 -11.29 -6.08
N GLY A 193 7.88 -10.75 -5.64
CA GLY A 193 7.95 -9.43 -5.02
C GLY A 193 8.42 -9.47 -3.57
N TRP A 194 8.84 -8.31 -3.05
CA TRP A 194 9.37 -8.22 -1.69
C TRP A 194 8.37 -8.65 -0.61
N LEU A 195 7.06 -8.46 -0.83
CA LEU A 195 6.01 -8.97 0.04
C LEU A 195 6.04 -10.49 0.11
N ALA A 196 6.11 -11.17 -1.04
CA ALA A 196 6.25 -12.63 -1.08
C ALA A 196 7.55 -13.10 -0.43
N GLY A 197 8.62 -12.30 -0.52
CA GLY A 197 9.89 -12.53 0.17
C GLY A 197 9.77 -12.55 1.70
N LEU A 198 8.75 -11.91 2.29
CA LEU A 198 8.51 -11.95 3.74
C LEU A 198 8.04 -13.33 4.23
N ASN A 199 7.42 -14.14 3.36
CA ASN A 199 7.01 -15.51 3.67
C ASN A 199 8.15 -16.53 3.51
N ASP A 200 9.26 -16.14 2.89
CA ASP A 200 10.44 -16.97 2.72
C ASP A 200 11.44 -16.69 3.86
N ARG A 201 11.54 -17.59 4.84
CA ARG A 201 12.33 -17.37 6.07
C ARG A 201 13.76 -16.87 5.84
N PRO A 202 14.58 -17.47 4.94
CA PRO A 202 15.90 -16.95 4.59
C PRO A 202 15.88 -15.54 4.00
N VAL A 203 14.98 -15.28 3.04
CA VAL A 203 14.84 -13.97 2.39
C VAL A 203 14.33 -12.92 3.37
N ALA A 204 13.34 -13.26 4.20
CA ALA A 204 12.82 -12.38 5.24
C ALA A 204 13.89 -11.98 6.27
N ALA A 205 14.81 -12.89 6.62
CA ALA A 205 15.94 -12.55 7.50
C ALA A 205 16.85 -11.48 6.88
N ALA A 206 17.18 -11.63 5.60
CA ALA A 206 17.98 -10.64 4.87
C ALA A 206 17.23 -9.30 4.69
N LEU A 207 15.93 -9.33 4.37
CA LEU A 207 15.10 -8.12 4.28
C LEU A 207 15.09 -7.36 5.60
N ARG A 208 14.93 -8.05 6.75
CA ARG A 208 14.97 -7.41 8.08
C ARG A 208 16.26 -6.63 8.33
N VAL A 209 17.41 -7.21 8.05
CA VAL A 209 18.70 -6.52 8.30
C VAL A 209 18.94 -5.38 7.32
N ILE A 210 18.53 -5.52 6.05
CA ILE A 210 18.61 -4.43 5.06
C ILE A 210 17.75 -3.25 5.50
N HIS A 211 16.54 -3.50 5.99
CA HIS A 211 15.62 -2.43 6.43
C HIS A 211 16.03 -1.82 7.76
N ALA A 212 16.63 -2.60 8.67
CA ALA A 212 17.14 -2.12 9.95
C ALA A 212 18.30 -1.14 9.79
N ASP A 213 19.19 -1.40 8.84
CA ASP A 213 20.36 -0.54 8.59
C ASP A 213 20.49 -0.22 7.09
N PRO A 214 19.72 0.76 6.58
CA PRO A 214 19.77 1.19 5.18
C PRO A 214 21.06 1.94 4.84
N THR A 215 21.84 2.36 5.86
CA THR A 215 23.08 3.13 5.67
C THR A 215 24.26 2.22 5.35
N ARG A 216 24.19 0.98 5.81
CA ARG A 216 25.26 -0.01 5.67
C ARG A 216 25.42 -0.43 4.20
N SER A 217 26.68 -0.47 3.77
CA SER A 217 27.07 -1.06 2.48
C SER A 217 27.14 -2.58 2.59
N TRP A 218 25.98 -3.25 2.45
CA TRP A 218 25.86 -4.68 2.57
C TRP A 218 26.65 -5.42 1.48
N ARG A 219 27.34 -6.48 1.89
CA ARG A 219 27.98 -7.44 0.97
C ARG A 219 27.09 -8.67 0.81
N LEU A 220 27.14 -9.28 -0.38
CA LEU A 220 26.36 -10.50 -0.66
C LEU A 220 26.68 -11.63 0.32
N SER A 221 27.95 -11.77 0.72
CA SER A 221 28.38 -12.78 1.70
C SER A 221 27.76 -12.57 3.08
N GLU A 222 27.58 -11.31 3.52
CA GLU A 222 26.98 -11.00 4.81
C GLU A 222 25.49 -11.34 4.83
N LEU A 223 24.78 -10.93 3.76
CA LEU A 223 23.35 -11.25 3.62
C LEU A 223 23.10 -12.75 3.48
N ALA A 224 23.97 -13.46 2.75
CA ALA A 224 23.91 -14.92 2.63
C ALA A 224 24.14 -15.62 3.97
N ALA A 225 25.08 -15.13 4.78
CA ALA A 225 25.32 -15.64 6.14
C ALA A 225 24.09 -15.43 7.05
N VAL A 226 23.46 -14.23 7.01
CA VAL A 226 22.21 -13.95 7.73
C VAL A 226 21.08 -14.89 7.30
N ALA A 227 21.02 -15.23 6.01
CA ALA A 227 20.02 -16.14 5.45
C ALA A 227 20.33 -17.63 5.72
N GLY A 228 21.53 -17.96 6.22
CA GLY A 228 21.97 -19.35 6.42
C GLY A 228 22.19 -20.11 5.11
N LEU A 229 22.58 -19.43 4.03
CA LEU A 229 22.72 -19.98 2.68
C LEU A 229 24.12 -19.68 2.08
N SER A 230 24.50 -20.46 1.06
CA SER A 230 25.64 -20.11 0.22
C SER A 230 25.36 -18.82 -0.56
N ARG A 231 26.42 -18.08 -0.96
CA ARG A 231 26.28 -16.83 -1.73
C ARG A 231 25.46 -17.01 -3.02
N ALA A 232 25.72 -18.05 -3.77
CA ALA A 232 25.03 -18.32 -5.04
C ALA A 232 23.55 -18.68 -4.78
N GLY A 233 23.29 -19.65 -3.89
CA GLY A 233 21.93 -20.07 -3.55
C GLY A 233 21.08 -18.96 -2.95
N PHE A 234 21.69 -18.08 -2.11
CA PHE A 234 21.00 -16.92 -1.58
C PHE A 234 20.66 -15.90 -2.67
N ALA A 235 21.61 -15.55 -3.54
CA ALA A 235 21.38 -14.58 -4.62
C ALA A 235 20.26 -15.03 -5.56
N GLU A 236 20.27 -16.30 -5.96
CA GLU A 236 19.24 -16.90 -6.82
C GLU A 236 17.87 -16.89 -6.13
N ARG A 237 17.81 -17.42 -4.89
CA ARG A 237 16.56 -17.47 -4.11
C ARG A 237 15.98 -16.09 -3.85
N PHE A 238 16.82 -15.13 -3.43
CA PHE A 238 16.38 -13.76 -3.20
C PHE A 238 15.84 -13.10 -4.47
N LYS A 239 16.56 -13.23 -5.60
CA LYS A 239 16.11 -12.72 -6.91
C LYS A 239 14.81 -13.39 -7.35
N ALA A 240 14.68 -14.70 -7.19
CA ALA A 240 13.46 -15.43 -7.53
C ALA A 240 12.25 -14.98 -6.70
N ARG A 241 12.44 -14.64 -5.41
CA ARG A 241 11.36 -14.19 -4.52
C ARG A 241 11.06 -12.71 -4.62
N VAL A 242 12.10 -11.87 -4.63
CA VAL A 242 11.97 -10.40 -4.56
C VAL A 242 11.91 -9.75 -5.94
N GLY A 243 12.33 -10.48 -6.98
CA GLY A 243 12.39 -9.96 -8.36
C GLY A 243 13.66 -9.17 -8.70
N ARG A 244 14.55 -8.93 -7.71
CA ARG A 244 15.79 -8.16 -7.87
C ARG A 244 16.94 -8.81 -7.09
N PRO A 245 18.21 -8.64 -7.53
CA PRO A 245 19.37 -9.05 -6.76
C PRO A 245 19.44 -8.37 -5.38
N PRO A 246 19.96 -9.03 -4.33
CA PRO A 246 19.98 -8.51 -2.96
C PRO A 246 20.63 -7.14 -2.80
N ILE A 247 21.80 -6.94 -3.42
CA ILE A 247 22.57 -5.68 -3.32
C ILE A 247 21.88 -4.55 -4.06
N GLU A 248 21.26 -4.84 -5.21
CA GLU A 248 20.45 -3.87 -5.94
C GLU A 248 19.23 -3.46 -5.12
N TYR A 249 18.55 -4.42 -4.49
CA TYR A 249 17.43 -4.14 -3.60
C TYR A 249 17.83 -3.21 -2.45
N ALA A 250 18.95 -3.50 -1.76
CA ALA A 250 19.47 -2.67 -0.68
C ALA A 250 19.80 -1.23 -1.15
N ALA A 251 20.37 -1.10 -2.34
CA ALA A 251 20.67 0.21 -2.93
C ALA A 251 19.39 1.00 -3.27
N VAL A 252 18.37 0.36 -3.85
CA VAL A 252 17.08 0.97 -4.13
C VAL A 252 16.39 1.38 -2.82
N TRP A 253 16.38 0.51 -1.81
CA TRP A 253 15.82 0.83 -0.49
C TRP A 253 16.47 2.06 0.13
N ARG A 254 17.79 2.15 0.10
CA ARG A 254 18.53 3.34 0.58
C ARG A 254 18.08 4.61 -0.14
N MET A 255 17.86 4.55 -1.45
CA MET A 255 17.41 5.72 -2.23
C MET A 255 15.97 6.13 -1.92
N ARG A 256 15.12 5.20 -1.52
CA ARG A 256 13.76 5.51 -1.03
C ARG A 256 13.80 6.28 0.28
N ILE A 257 14.61 5.81 1.24
CA ILE A 257 14.82 6.56 2.50
C ILE A 257 15.36 7.97 2.20
N ALA A 258 16.26 8.10 1.22
CA ALA A 258 16.74 9.40 0.76
C ALA A 258 15.63 10.29 0.24
N ALA A 259 14.77 9.76 -0.64
CA ALA A 259 13.65 10.49 -1.23
C ALA A 259 12.70 11.03 -0.17
N ARG A 260 12.34 10.20 0.82
CA ARG A 260 11.53 10.64 1.96
C ARG A 260 12.17 11.76 2.74
N ARG A 261 13.45 11.60 3.17
CA ARG A 261 14.19 12.64 3.91
C ARG A 261 14.30 13.97 3.14
N LEU A 262 14.35 13.90 1.81
CA LEU A 262 14.33 15.09 0.95
C LEU A 262 12.98 15.82 1.00
N LEU A 263 11.86 15.10 1.10
CA LEU A 263 10.51 15.66 1.18
C LEU A 263 10.21 16.25 2.57
N ASP A 264 10.77 15.68 3.63
CA ASP A 264 10.64 16.20 5.01
C ASP A 264 11.22 17.63 5.15
N GLY A 265 12.03 18.08 4.19
CA GLY A 265 12.44 19.47 4.00
C GLY A 265 13.51 20.03 4.98
N HIS A 266 13.74 19.37 6.10
CA HIS A 266 14.54 19.90 7.22
C HIS A 266 16.07 19.77 7.07
N ARG A 267 16.56 19.00 6.07
CA ARG A 267 18.00 18.68 5.94
C ARG A 267 18.53 19.04 4.57
N SER A 268 19.82 19.41 4.50
CA SER A 268 20.47 19.63 3.21
C SER A 268 20.66 18.32 2.43
N VAL A 269 20.81 18.41 1.10
CA VAL A 269 21.08 17.23 0.26
C VAL A 269 22.36 16.53 0.71
N SER A 270 23.40 17.32 1.06
CA SER A 270 24.70 16.82 1.53
C SER A 270 24.58 16.10 2.87
N ALA A 271 23.79 16.65 3.83
CA ALA A 271 23.55 16.00 5.10
C ALA A 271 22.87 14.64 4.94
N ILE A 272 21.87 14.57 4.04
CA ILE A 272 21.19 13.31 3.74
C ILE A 272 22.15 12.29 3.10
N ALA A 273 23.02 12.74 2.19
CA ALA A 273 24.04 11.89 1.57
C ALA A 273 24.98 11.28 2.61
N GLN A 274 25.51 12.10 3.51
CA GLN A 274 26.40 11.67 4.60
C GLN A 274 25.71 10.69 5.55
N GLU A 275 24.50 11.00 6.00
CA GLU A 275 23.71 10.12 6.87
C GLU A 275 23.41 8.75 6.24
N LEU A 276 23.32 8.68 4.91
CA LEU A 276 23.10 7.45 4.17
C LEU A 276 24.41 6.75 3.76
N GLY A 277 25.56 7.21 4.32
CA GLY A 277 26.85 6.56 4.14
C GLY A 277 27.50 6.82 2.78
N PHE A 278 27.14 7.89 2.06
CA PHE A 278 27.82 8.28 0.82
C PHE A 278 29.05 9.13 1.11
N LEU A 279 30.16 8.80 0.45
CA LEU A 279 31.43 9.52 0.60
C LEU A 279 31.46 10.87 -0.15
N SER A 280 30.52 11.07 -1.10
CA SER A 280 30.42 12.35 -1.83
C SER A 280 29.00 12.61 -2.32
N ASP A 281 28.66 13.88 -2.45
CA ASP A 281 27.37 14.34 -3.02
C ASP A 281 27.21 13.91 -4.47
N SER A 282 28.32 13.79 -5.22
CA SER A 282 28.31 13.32 -6.60
C SER A 282 27.91 11.85 -6.70
N ALA A 283 28.47 10.98 -5.86
CA ALA A 283 28.12 9.55 -5.80
C ALA A 283 26.64 9.36 -5.37
N PHE A 284 26.19 10.12 -4.38
CA PHE A 284 24.80 10.14 -3.96
C PHE A 284 23.88 10.61 -5.09
N GLY A 285 24.20 11.74 -5.75
CA GLY A 285 23.41 12.29 -6.83
C GLY A 285 23.28 11.33 -8.02
N ALA A 286 24.35 10.60 -8.36
CA ALA A 286 24.34 9.58 -9.42
C ALA A 286 23.46 8.38 -9.04
N ALA A 287 23.59 7.86 -7.81
CA ALA A 287 22.77 6.76 -7.30
C ALA A 287 21.30 7.13 -7.25
N PHE A 288 20.99 8.32 -6.74
CA PHE A 288 19.62 8.84 -6.65
C PHE A 288 18.98 9.00 -8.03
N ARG A 289 19.69 9.60 -9.00
CA ARG A 289 19.20 9.77 -10.36
C ARG A 289 18.96 8.44 -11.07
N ARG A 290 19.77 7.42 -10.81
CA ARG A 290 19.58 6.08 -11.36
C ARG A 290 18.27 5.44 -10.90
N VAL A 291 17.83 5.71 -9.66
CA VAL A 291 16.60 5.13 -9.09
C VAL A 291 15.37 5.99 -9.40
N HIS A 292 15.48 7.30 -9.27
CA HIS A 292 14.34 8.22 -9.36
C HIS A 292 14.26 9.02 -10.68
N GLY A 293 15.20 8.85 -11.59
CA GLY A 293 15.24 9.53 -12.89
C GLY A 293 15.67 10.99 -12.87
N ILE A 294 15.65 11.66 -11.71
CA ILE A 294 15.99 13.08 -11.52
C ILE A 294 16.96 13.29 -10.35
N SER A 295 17.61 14.46 -10.32
CA SER A 295 18.54 14.78 -9.24
C SER A 295 17.84 15.02 -7.89
N PRO A 296 18.52 14.81 -6.73
CA PRO A 296 17.94 15.03 -5.41
C PRO A 296 17.35 16.44 -5.22
N GLY A 297 18.05 17.47 -5.68
CA GLY A 297 17.60 18.87 -5.58
C GLY A 297 16.32 19.11 -6.39
N ARG A 298 16.27 18.61 -7.64
CA ARG A 298 15.08 18.71 -8.49
C ARG A 298 13.91 17.90 -7.88
N TYR A 299 14.18 16.73 -7.33
CA TYR A 299 13.17 15.92 -6.65
C TYR A 299 12.51 16.69 -5.50
N ARG A 300 13.31 17.35 -4.65
CA ARG A 300 12.81 18.21 -3.56
C ARG A 300 11.95 19.36 -4.08
N SER A 301 12.43 20.09 -5.10
CA SER A 301 11.72 21.28 -5.60
C SER A 301 10.41 20.98 -6.33
N THR A 302 10.32 19.85 -7.05
CA THR A 302 9.12 19.49 -7.81
C THR A 302 8.03 18.83 -6.96
N ARG A 303 8.40 18.14 -5.89
CA ARG A 303 7.45 17.36 -5.06
C ARG A 303 7.18 17.97 -3.68
N GLY A 304 8.05 18.83 -3.17
CA GLY A 304 7.83 19.59 -1.93
C GLY A 304 6.82 20.76 -2.09
N ARG A 305 6.33 21.02 -3.32
CA ARG A 305 5.33 22.07 -3.62
C ARG A 305 3.90 21.54 -3.74
N THR A 306 3.69 20.25 -3.56
CA THR A 306 2.39 19.56 -3.69
C THR A 306 1.89 18.97 -2.35
N ALA A 307 2.56 19.30 -1.25
CA ALA A 307 2.16 18.90 0.11
C ALA A 307 1.51 20.07 0.85
#